data_88518be9cbd3e5f38c589c298df3d786
#
_entry.id   88518be9cbd3e5f38c589c298df3d786
#
_cell.length_a   1.000
_cell.length_b   1.000
_cell.length_c   1.000
_cell.angle_alpha   90.00
_cell.angle_beta   90.00
_cell.angle_gamma   90.00
#
_symmetry.space_group_name_H-M   'P 1'
#
loop_
_entity.id
_entity.type
_entity.pdbx_description
1 polymer ?
#
loop_
_entity_poly.entity_id
_entity_poly.type
_entity_poly.pdbx_seq_one_letter_code
_entity_poly.pdbx_strand_id
1 'polypeptide(L)'
;MTDRTETKTGWLAPHELESVRGQVPLVYVDAVPVRVDSLGEVTHVGLLLRAMPDGSIGRAVVSGRVLHGERVRDALLRHLEKDLGPMALPRLPSNPAPFTIVEYFPDPEVTGFFDPRQHAVSLAYIVPIDGDCRPSQDSLDLAWLEPEEAVRDEVRREMIGGHDRLVRMALAHTGQLP
;
A
#
# COMPACT_ATOMS: atom_id res chain seq x y z
N MET A 1 -19.11 13.00 34.63
CA MET A 1 -17.90 13.59 34.08
C MET A 1 -17.40 12.61 33.02
N THR A 2 -17.89 12.77 31.79
CA THR A 2 -17.67 11.83 30.70
C THR A 2 -16.34 12.20 30.03
N ASP A 3 -15.37 11.33 30.19
CA ASP A 3 -14.08 11.40 29.51
C ASP A 3 -14.33 11.28 27.96
N ARG A 4 -14.37 12.42 27.29
CA ARG A 4 -14.32 12.49 25.85
C ARG A 4 -12.85 12.32 25.47
N THR A 5 -12.43 11.07 25.30
CA THR A 5 -11.24 10.78 24.51
C THR A 5 -11.43 11.45 23.16
N GLU A 6 -10.63 12.46 22.83
CA GLU A 6 -10.61 13.10 21.52
C GLU A 6 -10.26 12.06 20.48
N THR A 7 -11.29 11.43 19.92
CA THR A 7 -11.13 10.58 18.73
C THR A 7 -10.65 11.47 17.60
N LYS A 8 -9.44 11.24 17.14
CA LYS A 8 -8.89 11.89 15.94
C LYS A 8 -9.94 11.80 14.82
N THR A 9 -10.35 12.92 14.27
CA THR A 9 -11.39 13.00 13.23
C THR A 9 -11.13 11.94 12.13
N GLY A 10 -12.15 11.15 11.80
CA GLY A 10 -12.06 10.09 10.78
C GLY A 10 -11.60 8.72 11.29
N TRP A 11 -11.13 8.59 12.53
CA TRP A 11 -10.78 7.30 13.11
C TRP A 11 -11.98 6.67 13.82
N LEU A 12 -12.23 5.40 13.51
CA LEU A 12 -13.23 4.57 14.19
C LEU A 12 -12.57 3.78 15.32
N ALA A 13 -13.29 3.58 16.42
CA ALA A 13 -12.86 2.61 17.42
C ALA A 13 -12.80 1.19 16.79
N PRO A 14 -11.98 0.26 17.34
CA PRO A 14 -11.82 -1.06 16.74
C PRO A 14 -13.15 -1.81 16.49
N HIS A 15 -14.09 -1.76 17.44
CA HIS A 15 -15.39 -2.41 17.32
C HIS A 15 -16.31 -1.74 16.28
N GLU A 16 -16.22 -0.41 16.12
CA GLU A 16 -16.95 0.32 15.08
C GLU A 16 -16.40 -0.04 13.69
N LEU A 17 -15.08 -0.08 13.55
CA LEU A 17 -14.44 -0.47 12.31
C LEU A 17 -14.81 -1.90 11.91
N GLU A 18 -14.86 -2.84 12.86
CA GLU A 18 -15.26 -4.21 12.60
C GLU A 18 -16.72 -4.30 12.12
N SER A 19 -17.62 -3.53 12.74
CA SER A 19 -19.01 -3.43 12.30
C SER A 19 -19.13 -2.89 10.88
N VAL A 20 -18.37 -1.83 10.55
CA VAL A 20 -18.38 -1.20 9.21
C VAL A 20 -17.83 -2.15 8.15
N ARG A 21 -16.77 -2.90 8.46
CA ARG A 21 -16.18 -3.93 7.55
C ARG A 21 -17.19 -4.96 7.08
N GLY A 22 -18.13 -5.34 7.93
CA GLY A 22 -19.17 -6.31 7.59
C GLY A 22 -20.35 -5.74 6.81
N GLN A 23 -20.41 -4.43 6.61
CA GLN A 23 -21.59 -3.77 6.05
C GLN A 23 -21.34 -3.04 4.72
N VAL A 24 -20.15 -2.50 4.53
CA VAL A 24 -19.81 -1.71 3.34
C VAL A 24 -18.37 -1.98 2.89
N PRO A 25 -18.08 -1.86 1.58
CA PRO A 25 -16.71 -1.84 1.09
C PRO A 25 -15.95 -0.65 1.67
N LEU A 26 -14.70 -0.86 2.07
CA LEU A 26 -13.82 0.21 2.52
C LEU A 26 -12.95 0.75 1.38
N VAL A 27 -12.75 2.06 1.36
CA VAL A 27 -11.84 2.70 0.39
C VAL A 27 -10.42 2.66 0.94
N TYR A 28 -9.51 2.15 0.11
CA TYR A 28 -8.07 2.05 0.38
C TYR A 28 -7.27 2.78 -0.68
N VAL A 29 -6.03 3.04 -0.36
CA VAL A 29 -4.98 3.43 -1.31
C VAL A 29 -3.86 2.41 -1.21
N ASP A 30 -3.36 1.99 -2.36
CA ASP A 30 -2.12 1.23 -2.49
C ASP A 30 -1.10 2.07 -3.24
N ALA A 31 0.13 2.10 -2.78
CA ALA A 31 1.21 2.77 -3.48
C ALA A 31 2.36 1.80 -3.70
N VAL A 32 2.75 1.65 -4.96
CA VAL A 32 3.98 0.96 -5.36
C VAL A 32 5.09 2.01 -5.37
N PRO A 33 5.98 2.04 -4.36
CA PRO A 33 7.10 2.96 -4.34
C PRO A 33 8.10 2.57 -5.41
N VAL A 34 8.59 3.55 -6.18
CA VAL A 34 9.58 3.29 -7.22
C VAL A 34 10.73 4.29 -7.15
N ARG A 35 11.93 3.86 -7.57
CA ARG A 35 13.02 4.74 -7.96
C ARG A 35 12.98 4.89 -9.47
N VAL A 36 13.26 6.07 -9.95
CA VAL A 36 13.30 6.36 -11.37
C VAL A 36 14.62 7.05 -11.72
N ASP A 37 15.08 6.86 -12.94
CA ASP A 37 16.24 7.54 -13.48
C ASP A 37 15.92 8.96 -13.99
N SER A 38 16.90 9.58 -14.65
CA SER A 38 16.75 10.93 -15.22
C SER A 38 15.77 11.02 -16.39
N LEU A 39 15.43 9.89 -16.99
CA LEU A 39 14.43 9.78 -18.08
C LEU A 39 13.03 9.45 -17.53
N GLY A 40 12.91 9.18 -16.22
CA GLY A 40 11.66 8.79 -15.58
C GLY A 40 11.36 7.30 -15.67
N GLU A 41 12.31 6.49 -16.11
CA GLU A 41 12.16 5.04 -16.18
C GLU A 41 12.36 4.40 -14.79
N VAL A 42 11.54 3.40 -14.45
CA VAL A 42 11.61 2.71 -13.18
C VAL A 42 12.89 1.85 -13.13
N THR A 43 13.74 2.15 -12.15
CA THR A 43 14.97 1.40 -11.91
C THR A 43 14.84 0.42 -10.76
N HIS A 44 14.02 0.74 -9.75
CA HIS A 44 13.76 -0.14 -8.60
C HIS A 44 12.33 -0.01 -8.11
N VAL A 45 11.83 -1.08 -7.53
CA VAL A 45 10.54 -1.16 -6.83
C VAL A 45 10.82 -1.34 -5.34
N GLY A 46 10.17 -0.55 -4.50
CA GLY A 46 10.24 -0.66 -3.04
C GLY A 46 9.23 -1.66 -2.49
N LEU A 47 9.70 -2.69 -1.79
CA LEU A 47 8.85 -3.66 -1.11
C LEU A 47 9.13 -3.66 0.40
N LEU A 48 8.07 -3.43 1.16
CA LEU A 48 8.10 -3.47 2.61
C LEU A 48 8.19 -4.91 3.11
N LEU A 49 8.99 -5.15 4.13
CA LEU A 49 9.01 -6.39 4.89
C LEU A 49 8.16 -6.20 6.15
N ARG A 50 7.16 -7.04 6.33
CA ARG A 50 6.21 -6.95 7.45
C ARG A 50 6.13 -8.25 8.23
N ALA A 51 6.04 -8.13 9.56
CA ALA A 51 5.65 -9.26 10.40
C ALA A 51 4.13 -9.46 10.29
N MET A 52 3.73 -10.70 10.04
CA MET A 52 2.33 -11.11 9.97
C MET A 52 1.84 -11.57 11.36
N PRO A 53 0.52 -11.54 11.62
CA PRO A 53 -0.03 -11.96 12.92
C PRO A 53 0.28 -13.41 13.31
N ASP A 54 0.54 -14.29 12.34
CA ASP A 54 0.92 -15.67 12.54
C ASP A 54 2.43 -15.87 12.82
N GLY A 55 3.19 -14.77 12.89
CA GLY A 55 4.63 -14.77 13.09
C GLY A 55 5.46 -14.97 11.83
N SER A 56 4.84 -15.18 10.67
CA SER A 56 5.54 -15.21 9.39
C SER A 56 5.95 -13.78 8.97
N ILE A 57 6.85 -13.72 7.99
CA ILE A 57 7.27 -12.46 7.38
C ILE A 57 6.80 -12.45 5.93
N GLY A 58 6.19 -11.34 5.53
CA GLY A 58 5.70 -11.15 4.17
C GLY A 58 6.15 -9.83 3.56
N ARG A 59 6.11 -9.76 2.24
CA ARG A 59 6.38 -8.52 1.49
C ARG A 59 5.09 -7.86 1.06
N ALA A 60 5.09 -6.53 1.09
CA ALA A 60 3.92 -5.73 0.72
C ALA A 60 4.34 -4.43 0.03
N VAL A 61 3.40 -3.83 -0.69
CA VAL A 61 3.46 -2.41 -1.05
C VAL A 61 2.90 -1.56 0.10
N VAL A 62 3.03 -0.24 -0.01
CA VAL A 62 2.37 0.68 0.94
C VAL A 62 0.86 0.58 0.73
N SER A 63 0.12 0.37 1.79
CA SER A 63 -1.33 0.18 1.72
C SER A 63 -2.02 0.72 2.97
N GLY A 64 -3.21 1.26 2.79
CA GLY A 64 -4.02 1.64 3.93
C GLY A 64 -5.33 2.34 3.60
N ARG A 65 -6.20 2.41 4.61
CA ARG A 65 -7.55 2.95 4.50
C ARG A 65 -7.54 4.47 4.34
N VAL A 66 -8.42 4.98 3.48
CA VAL A 66 -8.79 6.40 3.44
C VAL A 66 -9.75 6.67 4.60
N LEU A 67 -9.52 7.73 5.37
CA LEU A 67 -10.36 8.10 6.49
C LEU A 67 -11.55 8.95 6.05
N HIS A 68 -12.61 8.98 6.85
CA HIS A 68 -13.74 9.86 6.60
C HIS A 68 -13.30 11.33 6.59
N GLY A 69 -13.67 12.06 5.53
CA GLY A 69 -13.28 13.46 5.35
C GLY A 69 -11.83 13.69 4.91
N GLU A 70 -11.05 12.64 4.71
CA GLU A 70 -9.67 12.71 4.23
C GLU A 70 -9.61 12.70 2.70
N ARG A 71 -8.78 13.56 2.12
CA ARG A 71 -8.51 13.51 0.69
C ARG A 71 -7.63 12.30 0.36
N VAL A 72 -7.86 11.68 -0.81
CA VAL A 72 -7.04 10.55 -1.27
C VAL A 72 -5.53 10.86 -1.27
N ARG A 73 -5.14 12.07 -1.71
CA ARG A 73 -3.75 12.51 -1.68
C ARG A 73 -3.17 12.53 -0.26
N ASP A 74 -3.96 12.98 0.71
CA ASP A 74 -3.52 13.10 2.10
C ASP A 74 -3.42 11.71 2.75
N ALA A 75 -4.32 10.78 2.40
CA ALA A 75 -4.21 9.38 2.77
C ALA A 75 -2.93 8.74 2.20
N LEU A 76 -2.62 8.96 0.91
CA LEU A 76 -1.37 8.48 0.29
C LEU A 76 -0.14 8.99 1.04
N LEU A 77 -0.06 10.30 1.30
CA LEU A 77 1.06 10.91 2.04
C LEU A 77 1.20 10.30 3.43
N ARG A 78 0.08 10.18 4.16
CA ARG A 78 0.06 9.63 5.52
C ARG A 78 0.57 8.19 5.55
N HIS A 79 0.16 7.34 4.60
CA HIS A 79 0.62 5.96 4.53
C HIS A 79 2.07 5.84 4.05
N LEU A 80 2.47 6.65 3.07
CA LEU A 80 3.87 6.70 2.62
C LEU A 80 4.80 7.17 3.75
N GLU A 81 4.44 8.23 4.47
CA GLU A 81 5.23 8.70 5.61
C GLU A 81 5.28 7.67 6.75
N LYS A 82 4.15 7.03 7.05
CA LYS A 82 4.08 5.97 8.07
C LYS A 82 5.02 4.80 7.73
N ASP A 83 5.01 4.34 6.49
CA ASP A 83 5.69 3.11 6.09
C ASP A 83 7.12 3.34 5.60
N LEU A 84 7.40 4.49 4.98
CA LEU A 84 8.72 4.81 4.41
C LEU A 84 9.53 5.84 5.22
N GLY A 85 8.87 6.50 6.16
CA GLY A 85 9.45 7.56 6.97
C GLY A 85 9.29 8.96 6.38
N PRO A 86 9.48 10.01 7.22
CA PRO A 86 9.20 11.40 6.85
C PRO A 86 10.17 11.97 5.79
N MET A 87 11.31 11.33 5.58
CA MET A 87 12.33 11.75 4.60
C MET A 87 12.22 11.04 3.26
N ALA A 88 11.15 10.27 3.03
CA ALA A 88 10.96 9.54 1.78
C ALA A 88 10.78 10.45 0.55
N LEU A 89 10.25 11.66 0.73
CA LEU A 89 10.05 12.68 -0.32
C LEU A 89 9.31 12.11 -1.56
N PRO A 90 8.05 11.66 -1.39
CA PRO A 90 7.29 11.13 -2.51
C PRO A 90 6.89 12.23 -3.49
N ARG A 91 7.06 11.96 -4.80
CA ARG A 91 6.58 12.85 -5.86
C ARG A 91 5.10 12.59 -6.13
N LEU A 92 4.23 13.39 -5.52
CA LEU A 92 2.79 13.31 -5.72
C LEU A 92 2.24 14.63 -6.26
N PRO A 93 1.50 14.60 -7.38
CA PRO A 93 0.78 15.78 -7.87
C PRO A 93 -0.34 16.19 -6.91
N SER A 94 -0.91 17.38 -7.11
CA SER A 94 -2.02 17.88 -6.29
C SER A 94 -3.26 17.00 -6.39
N ASN A 95 -3.51 16.41 -7.57
CA ASN A 95 -4.59 15.45 -7.84
C ASN A 95 -3.98 14.19 -8.44
N PRO A 96 -3.54 13.22 -7.62
CA PRO A 96 -2.99 11.98 -8.14
C PRO A 96 -4.08 11.14 -8.82
N ALA A 97 -3.76 10.60 -10.00
CA ALA A 97 -4.62 9.64 -10.68
C ALA A 97 -4.13 8.21 -10.40
N PRO A 98 -5.01 7.28 -10.01
CA PRO A 98 -4.62 5.88 -9.87
C PRO A 98 -4.30 5.30 -11.26
N PHE A 99 -3.30 4.41 -11.33
CA PHE A 99 -3.03 3.68 -12.56
C PHE A 99 -3.99 2.50 -12.74
N THR A 100 -4.56 2.00 -11.64
CA THR A 100 -5.61 0.97 -11.63
C THR A 100 -6.42 1.03 -10.34
N ILE A 101 -7.54 0.28 -10.35
CA ILE A 101 -8.35 0.00 -9.18
C ILE A 101 -8.33 -1.51 -8.96
N VAL A 102 -8.14 -1.94 -7.72
CA VAL A 102 -8.19 -3.35 -7.34
C VAL A 102 -9.18 -3.55 -6.19
N GLU A 103 -9.74 -4.74 -6.11
CA GLU A 103 -10.72 -5.10 -5.08
C GLU A 103 -10.20 -6.29 -4.28
N TYR A 104 -10.12 -6.10 -2.97
CA TYR A 104 -9.75 -7.13 -2.02
C TYR A 104 -10.99 -7.78 -1.43
N PHE A 105 -11.02 -9.09 -1.41
CA PHE A 105 -12.11 -9.87 -0.82
C PHE A 105 -11.59 -10.83 0.24
N PRO A 106 -12.44 -11.25 1.21
CA PRO A 106 -12.10 -12.34 2.13
C PRO A 106 -11.90 -13.70 1.45
N ASP A 107 -12.30 -13.82 0.18
CA ASP A 107 -12.10 -15.00 -0.64
C ASP A 107 -11.13 -14.67 -1.79
N PRO A 108 -9.93 -15.29 -1.84
CA PRO A 108 -8.94 -15.02 -2.87
C PRO A 108 -9.37 -15.49 -4.28
N GLU A 109 -10.37 -16.36 -4.40
CA GLU A 109 -10.86 -16.86 -5.70
C GLU A 109 -11.65 -15.80 -6.47
N VAL A 110 -12.13 -14.73 -5.80
CA VAL A 110 -12.95 -13.69 -6.44
C VAL A 110 -12.13 -12.86 -7.43
N THR A 111 -11.00 -12.29 -6.97
CA THR A 111 -10.15 -11.40 -7.81
C THR A 111 -8.67 -11.80 -7.79
N GLY A 112 -8.27 -12.63 -6.83
CA GLY A 112 -6.87 -12.92 -6.52
C GLY A 112 -6.19 -11.85 -5.66
N PHE A 113 -6.90 -10.77 -5.30
CA PHE A 113 -6.52 -9.86 -4.23
C PHE A 113 -7.28 -10.24 -2.96
N PHE A 114 -6.56 -10.36 -1.86
CA PHE A 114 -7.09 -10.98 -0.65
C PHE A 114 -6.85 -10.14 0.61
N ASP A 115 -7.91 -9.87 1.34
CA ASP A 115 -7.87 -9.40 2.72
C ASP A 115 -8.93 -10.17 3.54
N PRO A 116 -8.51 -11.03 4.49
CA PRO A 116 -9.44 -11.88 5.23
C PRO A 116 -10.43 -11.11 6.10
N ARG A 117 -10.18 -9.83 6.32
CA ARG A 117 -10.96 -8.99 7.24
C ARG A 117 -12.12 -8.29 6.55
N GLN A 118 -12.08 -8.07 5.21
CA GLN A 118 -12.99 -7.09 4.59
C GLN A 118 -13.05 -7.15 3.07
N HIS A 119 -14.12 -6.58 2.54
CA HIS A 119 -14.15 -6.12 1.16
C HIS A 119 -13.57 -4.70 1.11
N ALA A 120 -12.54 -4.47 0.31
CA ALA A 120 -11.94 -3.16 0.10
C ALA A 120 -11.80 -2.84 -1.39
N VAL A 121 -12.09 -1.59 -1.76
CA VAL A 121 -11.80 -1.03 -3.09
C VAL A 121 -10.60 -0.13 -2.94
N SER A 122 -9.49 -0.49 -3.58
CA SER A 122 -8.23 0.22 -3.48
C SER A 122 -7.90 0.97 -4.76
N LEU A 123 -7.58 2.25 -4.61
CA LEU A 123 -7.00 3.09 -5.65
C LEU A 123 -5.49 2.87 -5.64
N ALA A 124 -4.93 2.33 -6.72
CA ALA A 124 -3.52 1.96 -6.78
C ALA A 124 -2.69 3.00 -7.55
N TYR A 125 -1.55 3.36 -6.97
CA TYR A 125 -0.66 4.40 -7.46
C TYR A 125 0.76 3.88 -7.62
N ILE A 126 1.47 4.40 -8.63
CA ILE A 126 2.92 4.28 -8.76
C ILE A 126 3.51 5.59 -8.26
N VAL A 127 4.36 5.54 -7.24
CA VAL A 127 4.84 6.74 -6.57
C VAL A 127 6.36 6.79 -6.61
N PRO A 128 6.95 7.69 -7.41
CA PRO A 128 8.38 7.93 -7.36
C PRO A 128 8.80 8.50 -6.00
N ILE A 129 9.87 7.96 -5.44
CA ILE A 129 10.42 8.32 -4.14
C ILE A 129 11.84 8.84 -4.33
N ASP A 130 12.11 10.06 -3.92
CA ASP A 130 13.43 10.70 -4.11
C ASP A 130 14.31 10.67 -2.87
N GLY A 131 13.69 10.59 -1.68
CA GLY A 131 14.39 10.74 -0.41
C GLY A 131 14.86 9.43 0.21
N ASP A 132 15.46 9.56 1.39
CA ASP A 132 15.90 8.44 2.21
C ASP A 132 14.71 7.82 2.94
N CYS A 133 14.52 6.52 2.71
CA CYS A 133 13.47 5.77 3.37
C CYS A 133 14.02 5.09 4.65
N ARG A 134 13.27 5.27 5.72
CA ARG A 134 13.51 4.58 7.00
C ARG A 134 12.19 4.01 7.47
N PRO A 135 11.93 2.73 7.20
CA PRO A 135 10.72 2.05 7.66
C PRO A 135 10.49 2.27 9.15
N SER A 136 9.24 2.43 9.52
CA SER A 136 8.84 2.65 10.90
C SER A 136 7.55 1.90 11.22
N GLN A 137 7.22 1.82 12.50
CA GLN A 137 6.03 1.16 13.02
C GLN A 137 5.97 -0.34 12.65
N ASP A 138 5.04 -0.73 11.77
CA ASP A 138 4.77 -2.12 11.43
C ASP A 138 5.68 -2.69 10.34
N SER A 139 6.53 -1.87 9.74
CA SER A 139 7.46 -2.29 8.68
C SER A 139 8.83 -2.56 9.26
N LEU A 140 9.30 -3.80 9.10
CA LEU A 140 10.61 -4.25 9.62
C LEU A 140 11.76 -3.72 8.77
N ASP A 141 11.55 -3.65 7.45
CA ASP A 141 12.56 -3.21 6.48
C ASP A 141 11.89 -2.79 5.16
N LEU A 142 12.68 -2.18 4.27
CA LEU A 142 12.33 -1.83 2.91
C LEU A 142 13.43 -2.30 1.96
N ALA A 143 13.10 -3.19 1.05
CA ALA A 143 13.99 -3.63 -0.01
C ALA A 143 13.69 -2.86 -1.31
N TRP A 144 14.72 -2.35 -1.95
CA TRP A 144 14.67 -1.80 -3.31
C TRP A 144 15.18 -2.85 -4.29
N LEU A 145 14.29 -3.40 -5.12
CA LEU A 145 14.56 -4.48 -6.05
C LEU A 145 14.48 -3.96 -7.49
N GLU A 146 15.38 -4.41 -8.35
CA GLU A 146 15.25 -4.17 -9.79
C GLU A 146 13.96 -4.80 -10.34
N PRO A 147 13.36 -4.29 -11.42
CA PRO A 147 12.11 -4.82 -11.98
C PRO A 147 12.13 -6.34 -12.20
N GLU A 148 13.20 -6.88 -12.76
CA GLU A 148 13.37 -8.33 -12.97
C GLU A 148 13.38 -9.12 -11.67
N GLU A 149 14.02 -8.59 -10.64
CA GLU A 149 14.08 -9.22 -9.31
C GLU A 149 12.73 -9.18 -8.60
N ALA A 150 12.04 -8.04 -8.68
CA ALA A 150 10.75 -7.83 -8.01
C ALA A 150 9.65 -8.79 -8.50
N VAL A 151 9.77 -9.36 -9.71
CA VAL A 151 8.79 -10.30 -10.28
C VAL A 151 9.23 -11.77 -10.21
N ARG A 152 10.39 -12.08 -9.63
CA ARG A 152 10.86 -13.48 -9.47
C ARG A 152 9.92 -14.28 -8.60
N ASP A 153 9.88 -15.58 -8.84
CA ASP A 153 9.03 -16.50 -8.08
C ASP A 153 9.32 -16.52 -6.58
N GLU A 154 10.59 -16.32 -6.18
CA GLU A 154 10.99 -16.25 -4.78
C GLU A 154 10.32 -15.06 -4.09
N VAL A 155 10.41 -13.87 -4.68
CA VAL A 155 9.79 -12.64 -4.17
C VAL A 155 8.28 -12.77 -4.18
N ARG A 156 7.70 -13.31 -5.26
CA ARG A 156 6.26 -13.51 -5.39
C ARG A 156 5.67 -14.36 -4.26
N ARG A 157 6.37 -15.44 -3.86
CA ARG A 157 5.90 -16.32 -2.78
C ARG A 157 5.88 -15.64 -1.40
N GLU A 158 6.67 -14.60 -1.22
CA GLU A 158 6.70 -13.80 0.01
C GLU A 158 5.66 -12.67 0.00
N MET A 159 5.07 -12.34 -1.17
CA MET A 159 4.10 -11.26 -1.29
C MET A 159 2.76 -11.64 -0.68
N ILE A 160 2.19 -10.70 0.09
CA ILE A 160 0.90 -10.87 0.75
C ILE A 160 -0.24 -10.25 -0.06
N GLY A 161 -1.46 -10.76 0.12
CA GLY A 161 -2.70 -10.12 -0.33
C GLY A 161 -2.85 -9.93 -1.84
N GLY A 162 -2.00 -10.55 -2.68
CA GLY A 162 -2.02 -10.33 -4.13
C GLY A 162 -1.17 -9.13 -4.59
N HIS A 163 -0.35 -8.57 -3.71
CA HIS A 163 0.52 -7.45 -4.05
C HIS A 163 1.55 -7.78 -5.15
N ASP A 164 1.89 -9.05 -5.36
CA ASP A 164 2.70 -9.51 -6.50
C ASP A 164 2.05 -9.14 -7.84
N ARG A 165 0.72 -9.31 -7.94
CA ARG A 165 -0.06 -8.91 -9.13
C ARG A 165 -0.02 -7.40 -9.31
N LEU A 166 -0.15 -6.64 -8.21
CA LEU A 166 -0.12 -5.18 -8.27
C LEU A 166 1.23 -4.64 -8.75
N VAL A 167 2.34 -5.22 -8.26
CA VAL A 167 3.69 -4.88 -8.73
C VAL A 167 3.86 -5.18 -10.22
N ARG A 168 3.41 -6.36 -10.69
CA ARG A 168 3.45 -6.70 -12.12
C ARG A 168 2.62 -5.74 -12.97
N MET A 169 1.42 -5.37 -12.51
CA MET A 169 0.57 -4.38 -13.19
C MET A 169 1.24 -3.00 -13.24
N ALA A 170 1.91 -2.58 -12.16
CA ALA A 170 2.64 -1.33 -12.13
C ALA A 170 3.82 -1.31 -13.12
N LEU A 171 4.61 -2.39 -13.15
CA LEU A 171 5.72 -2.54 -14.10
C LEU A 171 5.23 -2.62 -15.56
N ALA A 172 4.12 -3.31 -15.81
CA ALA A 172 3.50 -3.34 -17.14
C ALA A 172 3.03 -1.94 -17.58
N HIS A 173 2.43 -1.19 -16.64
CA HIS A 173 1.95 0.18 -16.91
C HIS A 173 3.10 1.14 -17.26
N THR A 174 4.26 0.96 -16.64
CA THR A 174 5.47 1.77 -16.92
C THR A 174 6.34 1.23 -18.05
N GLY A 175 5.97 0.11 -18.68
CA GLY A 175 6.76 -0.52 -19.73
C GLY A 175 8.02 -1.24 -19.24
N GLN A 176 8.13 -1.50 -17.94
CA GLN A 176 9.30 -2.13 -17.30
C GLN A 176 9.02 -3.57 -16.83
N LEU A 177 7.91 -4.17 -17.25
CA LEU A 177 7.66 -5.59 -16.97
C LEU A 177 8.57 -6.43 -17.86
N PRO A 178 9.46 -7.27 -17.25
CA PRO A 178 10.36 -8.15 -17.99
C PRO A 178 9.65 -9.25 -18.76
#